data_07e8f563a4386ed6efcb947557479dfc
#
_entry.id   07e8f563a4386ed6efcb947557479dfc
#
_cell.length_a   1.000
_cell.length_b   1.000
_cell.length_c   1.000
_cell.angle_alpha   90.00
_cell.angle_beta   90.00
_cell.angle_gamma   90.00
#
_symmetry.space_group_name_H-M   'P 1'
#
loop_
_entity.id
_entity.type
_entity.pdbx_description
1 polymer ?
#
loop_
_entity_poly.entity_id
_entity_poly.type
_entity_poly.pdbx_seq_one_letter_code
_entity_poly.pdbx_strand_id
1 'polypeptide(L)'
;MEFVQSVKRNMTTGAYAQISGRASRSEYWWFVLFTLIAGAAAGVLDVFFRGDLLQSLFGIATFIPGIALGIRRMHDIGKSGWWLLIGLIPVIGWIVLIVWLATKSDAGSNPWGETERA
;
A
#
# COMPACT_ATOMS: atom_id res chain seq x y z
N MET A 1 -12.50 4.45 4.00
CA MET A 1 -12.33 3.01 4.31
C MET A 1 -11.70 2.87 5.69
N GLU A 2 -12.12 1.90 6.45
CA GLU A 2 -11.60 1.68 7.80
C GLU A 2 -10.42 0.71 7.79
N PHE A 3 -9.70 0.64 8.94
CA PHE A 3 -8.53 -0.21 9.08
C PHE A 3 -8.81 -1.68 8.74
N VAL A 4 -9.83 -2.28 9.38
CA VAL A 4 -10.14 -3.69 9.17
C VAL A 4 -10.57 -3.96 7.73
N GLN A 5 -11.36 -3.07 7.14
CA GLN A 5 -11.79 -3.19 5.74
C GLN A 5 -10.62 -3.15 4.79
N SER A 6 -9.66 -2.24 5.02
CA SER A 6 -8.47 -2.14 4.17
C SER A 6 -7.63 -3.40 4.25
N VAL A 7 -7.36 -3.90 5.45
CA VAL A 7 -6.56 -5.11 5.63
C VAL A 7 -7.23 -6.32 4.99
N LYS A 8 -8.52 -6.53 5.24
CA LYS A 8 -9.27 -7.63 4.63
C LYS A 8 -9.26 -7.56 3.12
N ARG A 9 -9.56 -6.38 2.56
CA ARG A 9 -9.63 -6.19 1.13
C ARG A 9 -8.30 -6.53 0.46
N ASN A 10 -7.18 -6.06 1.00
CA ASN A 10 -5.89 -6.19 0.36
C ASN A 10 -5.16 -7.50 0.67
N MET A 11 -5.56 -8.21 1.71
CA MET A 11 -4.90 -9.47 2.09
C MET A 11 -5.71 -10.71 1.77
N THR A 12 -7.04 -10.62 1.70
CA THR A 12 -7.91 -11.80 1.61
C THR A 12 -8.85 -11.81 0.43
N THR A 13 -8.83 -10.79 -0.43
CA THR A 13 -9.72 -10.72 -1.60
C THR A 13 -8.92 -10.64 -2.89
N GLY A 14 -9.62 -10.59 -4.04
CA GLY A 14 -9.00 -10.37 -5.34
C GLY A 14 -8.20 -9.08 -5.43
N ALA A 15 -8.42 -8.12 -4.53
CA ALA A 15 -7.65 -6.89 -4.48
C ALA A 15 -6.18 -7.11 -4.07
N TYR A 16 -5.84 -8.27 -3.55
CA TYR A 16 -4.47 -8.61 -3.13
C TYR A 16 -3.43 -8.30 -4.21
N ALA A 17 -3.72 -8.65 -5.45
CA ALA A 17 -2.81 -8.39 -6.56
C ALA A 17 -3.46 -7.51 -7.65
N GLN A 18 -4.54 -6.80 -7.32
CA GLN A 18 -5.23 -5.96 -8.27
C GLN A 18 -4.43 -4.69 -8.56
N ILE A 19 -4.10 -4.46 -9.82
CA ILE A 19 -3.37 -3.28 -10.27
C ILE A 19 -4.23 -2.32 -11.09
N SER A 20 -5.49 -2.67 -11.36
CA SER A 20 -6.46 -1.81 -12.05
C SER A 20 -7.33 -1.08 -11.05
N GLY A 21 -7.89 0.06 -11.46
CA GLY A 21 -8.75 0.85 -10.60
C GLY A 21 -7.99 1.84 -9.72
N ARG A 22 -8.65 2.34 -8.70
CA ARG A 22 -8.16 3.40 -7.83
C ARG A 22 -8.24 2.95 -6.37
N ALA A 23 -7.36 3.46 -5.55
CA ALA A 23 -7.40 3.25 -4.10
C ALA A 23 -7.42 4.60 -3.39
N SER A 24 -8.31 4.73 -2.41
CA SER A 24 -8.42 5.96 -1.63
C SER A 24 -7.22 6.14 -0.71
N ARG A 25 -7.04 7.39 -0.24
CA ARG A 25 -6.01 7.72 0.73
C ARG A 25 -6.17 6.89 2.01
N SER A 26 -7.39 6.71 2.50
CA SER A 26 -7.64 5.94 3.70
C SER A 26 -7.33 4.46 3.51
N GLU A 27 -7.69 3.85 2.38
CA GLU A 27 -7.36 2.45 2.11
C GLU A 27 -5.85 2.22 2.16
N TYR A 28 -5.08 3.08 1.50
CA TYR A 28 -3.63 2.95 1.43
C TYR A 28 -2.99 3.11 2.81
N TRP A 29 -3.31 4.18 3.53
CA TRP A 29 -2.63 4.48 4.78
C TRP A 29 -3.03 3.55 5.92
N TRP A 30 -4.27 3.03 5.94
CA TRP A 30 -4.64 1.98 6.89
C TRP A 30 -3.84 0.70 6.65
N PHE A 31 -3.62 0.35 5.37
CA PHE A 31 -2.80 -0.82 5.03
C PHE A 31 -1.34 -0.60 5.43
N VAL A 32 -0.79 0.59 5.22
CA VAL A 32 0.56 0.94 5.68
C VAL A 32 0.67 0.77 7.19
N LEU A 33 -0.30 1.27 7.95
CA LEU A 33 -0.32 1.11 9.39
C LEU A 33 -0.33 -0.38 9.79
N PHE A 34 -1.13 -1.19 9.10
CA PHE A 34 -1.13 -2.64 9.32
C PHE A 34 0.25 -3.24 9.08
N THR A 35 0.92 -2.89 7.99
CA THR A 35 2.24 -3.44 7.69
C THR A 35 3.28 -3.04 8.73
N LEU A 36 3.20 -1.82 9.25
CA LEU A 36 4.12 -1.36 10.30
C LEU A 36 3.89 -2.11 11.61
N ILE A 37 2.64 -2.25 12.04
CA ILE A 37 2.31 -2.92 13.31
C ILE A 37 2.62 -4.42 13.22
N ALA A 38 2.13 -5.09 12.19
CA ALA A 38 2.31 -6.53 12.04
C ALA A 38 3.76 -6.88 11.75
N GLY A 39 4.48 -6.06 10.98
CA GLY A 39 5.90 -6.24 10.72
C GLY A 39 6.73 -6.09 12.00
N ALA A 40 6.40 -5.11 12.84
CA ALA A 40 7.06 -4.93 14.13
C ALA A 40 6.80 -6.13 15.07
N ALA A 41 5.56 -6.62 15.09
CA ALA A 41 5.22 -7.81 15.90
C ALA A 41 5.99 -9.03 15.41
N ALA A 42 6.09 -9.24 14.10
CA ALA A 42 6.86 -10.33 13.52
C ALA A 42 8.36 -10.22 13.89
N GLY A 43 8.91 -9.01 13.86
CA GLY A 43 10.30 -8.78 14.25
C GLY A 43 10.55 -9.07 15.72
N VAL A 44 9.63 -8.69 16.60
CA VAL A 44 9.73 -9.00 18.03
C VAL A 44 9.71 -10.52 18.27
N LEU A 45 8.79 -11.24 17.63
CA LEU A 45 8.72 -12.68 17.74
C LEU A 45 9.98 -13.36 17.20
N ASP A 46 10.53 -12.85 16.11
CA ASP A 46 11.77 -13.40 15.54
C ASP A 46 12.96 -13.24 16.50
N VAL A 47 13.00 -12.18 17.30
CA VAL A 47 14.04 -12.01 18.32
C VAL A 47 13.97 -13.16 19.33
N PHE A 48 12.77 -13.54 19.79
CA PHE A 48 12.58 -14.66 20.74
C PHE A 48 13.01 -15.99 20.14
N PHE A 49 12.77 -16.20 18.84
CA PHE A 49 13.12 -17.45 18.16
C PHE A 49 14.47 -17.42 17.46
N ARG A 50 15.24 -16.34 17.66
CA ARG A 50 16.60 -16.15 17.13
C ARG A 50 16.67 -16.32 15.60
N GLY A 51 15.73 -15.67 14.89
CA GLY A 51 15.69 -15.76 13.44
C GLY A 51 15.07 -14.53 12.82
N ASP A 52 14.76 -14.65 11.54
CA ASP A 52 14.10 -13.61 10.78
C ASP A 52 12.97 -14.17 9.91
N LEU A 53 12.54 -15.40 10.20
CA LEU A 53 11.59 -16.14 9.38
C LEU A 53 10.24 -15.44 9.29
N LEU A 54 9.67 -15.02 10.43
CA LEU A 54 8.34 -14.39 10.45
C LEU A 54 8.35 -13.07 9.70
N GLN A 55 9.36 -12.24 9.91
CA GLN A 55 9.49 -10.96 9.24
C GLN A 55 9.69 -11.13 7.73
N SER A 56 10.50 -12.13 7.34
CA SER A 56 10.72 -12.44 5.93
C SER A 56 9.45 -12.94 5.25
N LEU A 57 8.71 -13.85 5.87
CA LEU A 57 7.45 -14.35 5.34
C LEU A 57 6.40 -13.24 5.25
N PHE A 58 6.32 -12.38 6.25
CA PHE A 58 5.40 -11.25 6.24
C PHE A 58 5.75 -10.27 5.12
N GLY A 59 7.04 -9.97 4.94
CA GLY A 59 7.50 -9.09 3.87
C GLY A 59 7.15 -9.62 2.48
N ILE A 60 7.36 -10.92 2.27
CA ILE A 60 6.99 -11.57 1.00
C ILE A 60 5.47 -11.51 0.80
N ALA A 61 4.70 -11.84 1.84
CA ALA A 61 3.24 -11.88 1.75
C ALA A 61 2.63 -10.50 1.50
N THR A 62 3.23 -9.43 2.00
CA THR A 62 2.72 -8.06 1.84
C THR A 62 3.33 -7.32 0.66
N PHE A 63 4.38 -7.85 0.02
CA PHE A 63 5.05 -7.21 -1.10
C PHE A 63 4.07 -6.99 -2.27
N ILE A 64 3.36 -8.04 -2.68
CA ILE A 64 2.42 -7.96 -3.81
C ILE A 64 1.26 -7.01 -3.50
N PRO A 65 0.53 -7.15 -2.37
CA PRO A 65 -0.57 -6.21 -2.10
C PRO A 65 -0.07 -4.79 -1.86
N GLY A 66 1.13 -4.62 -1.31
CA GLY A 66 1.72 -3.30 -1.13
C GLY A 66 1.97 -2.58 -2.45
N ILE A 67 2.56 -3.28 -3.41
CA ILE A 67 2.79 -2.73 -4.76
C ILE A 67 1.46 -2.51 -5.49
N ALA A 68 0.56 -3.48 -5.46
CA ALA A 68 -0.74 -3.38 -6.12
C ALA A 68 -1.55 -2.20 -5.57
N LEU A 69 -1.58 -2.05 -4.25
CA LEU A 69 -2.28 -0.94 -3.61
C LEU A 69 -1.62 0.41 -3.94
N GLY A 70 -0.28 0.46 -3.97
CA GLY A 70 0.47 1.64 -4.37
C GLY A 70 0.13 2.07 -5.80
N ILE A 71 0.05 1.12 -6.73
CA ILE A 71 -0.33 1.40 -8.12
C ILE A 71 -1.75 1.97 -8.17
N ARG A 72 -2.71 1.37 -7.45
CA ARG A 72 -4.08 1.88 -7.40
C ARG A 72 -4.14 3.25 -6.74
N ARG A 73 -3.28 3.51 -5.77
CA ARG A 73 -3.21 4.83 -5.13
C ARG A 73 -2.70 5.90 -6.09
N MET A 74 -1.71 5.57 -6.93
CA MET A 74 -1.26 6.48 -7.99
C MET A 74 -2.40 6.78 -8.98
N HIS A 75 -3.18 5.77 -9.34
CA HIS A 75 -4.34 5.97 -10.22
C HIS A 75 -5.35 6.93 -9.59
N ASP A 76 -5.53 6.87 -8.28
CA ASP A 76 -6.50 7.71 -7.58
C ASP A 76 -6.13 9.20 -7.64
N ILE A 77 -4.86 9.53 -7.80
CA ILE A 77 -4.40 10.92 -7.97
C ILE A 77 -4.07 11.25 -9.43
N GLY A 78 -4.55 10.43 -10.37
CA GLY A 78 -4.41 10.69 -11.80
C GLY A 78 -3.04 10.38 -12.37
N LYS A 79 -2.25 9.51 -11.73
CA LYS A 79 -0.91 9.14 -12.19
C LYS A 79 -0.83 7.67 -12.55
N SER A 80 0.05 7.35 -13.52
CA SER A 80 0.37 5.96 -13.86
C SER A 80 1.10 5.28 -12.71
N GLY A 81 0.87 3.97 -12.54
CA GLY A 81 1.57 3.16 -11.54
C GLY A 81 3.09 3.14 -11.72
N TRP A 82 3.58 3.39 -12.92
CA TRP A 82 5.01 3.47 -13.18
C TRP A 82 5.72 4.55 -12.39
N TRP A 83 5.01 5.59 -11.92
CA TRP A 83 5.58 6.62 -11.07
C TRP A 83 6.08 6.09 -9.71
N LEU A 84 5.67 4.88 -9.30
CA LEU A 84 6.23 4.26 -8.10
C LEU A 84 7.74 4.01 -8.22
N LEU A 85 8.25 3.88 -9.44
CA LEU A 85 9.68 3.68 -9.68
C LEU A 85 10.54 4.84 -9.19
N ILE A 86 9.95 6.01 -8.96
CA ILE A 86 10.67 7.15 -8.37
C ILE A 86 11.23 6.80 -6.98
N GLY A 87 10.65 5.82 -6.31
CA GLY A 87 11.15 5.32 -5.03
C GLY A 87 12.53 4.68 -5.10
N LEU A 88 13.02 4.39 -6.32
CA LEU A 88 14.39 3.91 -6.52
C LEU A 88 15.41 5.04 -6.33
N ILE A 89 14.98 6.30 -6.34
CA ILE A 89 15.84 7.45 -6.02
C ILE A 89 15.82 7.64 -4.51
N PRO A 90 16.94 7.38 -3.79
CA PRO A 90 16.95 7.49 -2.34
C PRO A 90 16.63 8.90 -1.86
N VAL A 91 15.94 9.01 -0.75
CA VAL A 91 15.56 10.23 -0.05
C VAL A 91 14.60 11.10 -0.87
N ILE A 92 15.02 11.67 -2.00
CA ILE A 92 14.21 12.59 -2.81
C ILE A 92 12.98 11.85 -3.36
N GLY A 93 13.19 10.67 -3.94
CA GLY A 93 12.09 9.84 -4.46
C GLY A 93 11.13 9.42 -3.37
N TRP A 94 11.63 9.07 -2.19
CA TRP A 94 10.79 8.68 -1.06
C TRP A 94 9.92 9.85 -0.56
N ILE A 95 10.47 11.04 -0.47
CA ILE A 95 9.73 12.24 -0.07
C ILE A 95 8.63 12.53 -1.08
N VAL A 96 8.95 12.49 -2.37
CA VAL A 96 7.96 12.73 -3.43
C VAL A 96 6.85 11.67 -3.38
N LEU A 97 7.19 10.40 -3.19
CA LEU A 97 6.19 9.33 -3.09
C LEU A 97 5.27 9.53 -1.89
N ILE A 98 5.82 9.87 -0.73
CA ILE A 98 5.01 10.10 0.46
C ILE A 98 4.02 11.25 0.22
N VAL A 99 4.47 12.34 -0.38
CA VAL A 99 3.61 13.48 -0.72
C VAL A 99 2.49 13.05 -1.67
N TRP A 100 2.82 12.33 -2.74
CA TRP A 100 1.82 11.87 -3.71
C TRP A 100 0.82 10.90 -3.07
N LEU A 101 1.30 9.93 -2.31
CA LEU A 101 0.45 8.92 -1.68
C LEU A 101 -0.48 9.52 -0.62
N ALA A 102 -0.09 10.64 -0.02
CA ALA A 102 -0.90 11.37 0.95
C ALA A 102 -1.78 12.45 0.31
N THR A 103 -1.70 12.64 -1.01
CA THR A 103 -2.50 13.64 -1.71
C THR A 103 -3.96 13.19 -1.78
N LYS A 104 -4.87 14.16 -1.72
CA LYS A 104 -6.30 13.90 -1.82
C LYS A 104 -6.63 13.28 -3.19
N SER A 105 -7.60 12.36 -3.21
CA SER A 105 -8.09 11.74 -4.44
C SER A 105 -8.54 12.76 -5.47
N ASP A 106 -8.33 12.46 -6.76
CA ASP A 106 -8.90 13.25 -7.84
C ASP A 106 -10.43 13.29 -7.71
N ALA A 107 -11.02 14.44 -7.97
CA ALA A 107 -12.47 14.59 -7.96
C ALA A 107 -13.09 13.85 -9.15
N GLY A 108 -14.18 13.12 -8.89
CA GLY A 108 -14.91 12.41 -9.93
C GLY A 108 -14.12 11.28 -10.57
N SER A 109 -14.48 10.91 -11.79
CA SER A 109 -13.80 9.85 -12.53
C SER A 109 -12.54 10.38 -13.22
N ASN A 110 -11.58 9.49 -13.43
CA ASN A 110 -10.37 9.73 -14.20
C ASN A 110 -10.10 8.49 -15.10
N PRO A 111 -8.98 8.45 -15.89
CA PRO A 111 -8.74 7.31 -16.78
C PRO A 111 -8.75 5.94 -16.10
N TRP A 112 -8.60 5.86 -14.80
CA TRP A 112 -8.56 4.60 -14.05
C TRP A 112 -9.85 4.29 -13.30
N GLY A 113 -10.89 5.10 -13.46
CA GLY A 113 -12.21 4.82 -12.91
C GLY A 113 -12.75 5.95 -12.04
N GLU A 114 -13.76 5.61 -11.25
CA GLU A 114 -14.39 6.56 -10.34
C GLU A 114 -13.69 6.56 -8.98
N THR A 115 -13.89 7.66 -8.23
CA THR A 115 -13.30 7.81 -6.92
C THR A 115 -13.78 6.72 -5.97
N GLU A 116 -12.84 5.99 -5.36
CA GLU A 116 -13.15 5.07 -4.29
C GLU A 116 -13.60 5.84 -3.06
N ARG A 117 -14.54 5.29 -2.33
CA ARG A 117 -15.00 5.90 -1.09
C ARG A 117 -13.99 5.66 0.02
N ALA A 118 -13.64 6.73 0.69
CA ALA A 118 -12.73 6.68 1.83
C ALA A 118 -13.35 6.00 3.04
#